data_c132a7372435c3d5c2971a6ebe4628b0
#
_entry.id   c132a7372435c3d5c2971a6ebe4628b0
#
_cell.length_a   1.000
_cell.length_b   1.000
_cell.length_c   1.000
_cell.angle_alpha   90.00
_cell.angle_beta   90.00
_cell.angle_gamma   90.00
#
_symmetry.space_group_name_H-M   'P 1'
#
loop_
_entity.id
_entity.type
_entity.pdbx_description
1 polymer ?
#
loop_
_entity_poly.entity_id
_entity_poly.type
_entity_poly.pdbx_seq_one_letter_code
_entity_poly.pdbx_strand_id
1 'polypeptide(L)'
;MMDQINLLHTQEERVRKFMNRMQLDAMMVSAHHEYIVAARGTGKSEGLDARFILRNVWAMPGSMGGLISPTYAKAWGNTLPAIGHALANWGYIENVHYYVGRKAPASAGFKLPKRPPFRDAWSNCIHFWNGTILVILSLTNGMSANSMSLDWILGPEAKFLNYDKIKTEIMELYNES
;
A
#
# COMPACT_ATOMS: atom_id res chain seq x y z
N MET A 1 20.74 -19.60 6.22
CA MET A 1 19.93 -18.36 6.07
C MET A 1 19.19 -18.27 4.72
N MET A 2 19.56 -19.04 3.72
CA MET A 2 18.77 -19.22 2.47
C MET A 2 17.57 -20.16 2.63
N ASP A 3 17.56 -21.03 3.64
CA ASP A 3 16.55 -22.07 3.78
C ASP A 3 15.18 -21.59 4.29
N GLN A 4 15.11 -20.45 4.99
CA GLN A 4 13.83 -19.93 5.48
C GLN A 4 12.99 -19.26 4.37
N ILE A 5 13.62 -18.74 3.33
CA ILE A 5 12.89 -18.17 2.17
C ILE A 5 12.36 -19.31 1.29
N ASN A 6 13.06 -20.44 1.21
CA ASN A 6 12.60 -21.61 0.48
C ASN A 6 11.44 -22.35 1.16
N LEU A 7 11.34 -22.29 2.49
CA LEU A 7 10.19 -22.88 3.21
C LEU A 7 8.86 -22.19 2.91
N LEU A 8 8.89 -20.93 2.48
CA LEU A 8 7.69 -20.20 2.06
C LEU A 8 7.19 -20.57 0.66
N HIS A 9 8.02 -21.26 -0.14
CA HIS A 9 7.65 -21.68 -1.50
C HIS A 9 7.24 -23.16 -1.61
N THR A 10 7.37 -23.96 -0.57
CA THR A 10 7.17 -25.43 -0.64
C THR A 10 5.81 -25.92 -0.12
N GLN A 11 4.95 -25.04 0.38
CA GLN A 11 3.55 -25.38 0.62
C GLN A 11 2.67 -24.58 -0.35
N GLU A 12 2.54 -25.06 -1.58
CA GLU A 12 1.40 -24.74 -2.45
C GLU A 12 0.11 -25.32 -1.87
N GLU A 13 -0.30 -24.87 -0.70
CA GLU A 13 -1.70 -24.90 -0.36
C GLU A 13 -2.36 -23.87 -1.27
N ARG A 14 -2.95 -24.34 -2.37
CA ARG A 14 -3.81 -23.52 -3.23
C ARG A 14 -5.01 -23.05 -2.40
N VAL A 15 -4.84 -21.99 -1.67
CA VAL A 15 -5.93 -21.34 -0.97
C VAL A 15 -6.89 -20.84 -2.04
N ARG A 16 -8.01 -21.54 -2.22
CA ARG A 16 -9.10 -21.06 -3.09
C ARG A 16 -9.66 -19.80 -2.50
N LYS A 17 -9.34 -18.66 -3.09
CA LYS A 17 -9.93 -17.38 -2.72
C LYS A 17 -11.17 -17.16 -3.54
N PHE A 18 -12.31 -17.02 -2.87
CA PHE A 18 -13.55 -16.65 -3.52
C PHE A 18 -13.57 -15.14 -3.68
N MET A 19 -13.69 -14.69 -4.92
CA MET A 19 -13.85 -13.29 -5.26
C MET A 19 -15.24 -13.07 -5.84
N ASN A 20 -15.85 -11.96 -5.50
CA ASN A 20 -17.06 -11.54 -6.18
C ASN A 20 -16.72 -10.98 -7.58
N ARG A 21 -17.74 -10.86 -8.44
CA ARG A 21 -17.55 -10.42 -9.83
C ARG A 21 -16.85 -9.06 -9.92
N MET A 22 -17.22 -8.11 -9.08
CA MET A 22 -16.61 -6.77 -9.06
C MET A 22 -15.11 -6.83 -8.72
N GLN A 23 -14.74 -7.64 -7.72
CA GLN A 23 -13.33 -7.83 -7.37
C GLN A 23 -12.54 -8.44 -8.54
N LEU A 24 -13.14 -9.44 -9.21
CA LEU A 24 -12.51 -10.07 -10.37
C LEU A 24 -12.34 -9.07 -11.53
N ASP A 25 -13.39 -8.33 -11.87
CA ASP A 25 -13.35 -7.35 -12.95
C ASP A 25 -12.30 -6.26 -12.67
N ALA A 26 -12.25 -5.72 -11.45
CA ALA A 26 -11.21 -4.77 -11.03
C ALA A 26 -9.80 -5.38 -11.05
N MET A 27 -9.68 -6.69 -10.87
CA MET A 27 -8.40 -7.40 -10.98
C MET A 27 -7.88 -7.47 -12.41
N MET A 28 -8.75 -7.50 -13.39
CA MET A 28 -8.38 -7.61 -14.80
C MET A 28 -8.05 -6.27 -15.44
N VAL A 29 -8.46 -5.17 -14.80
CA VAL A 29 -8.16 -3.81 -15.30
C VAL A 29 -6.69 -3.47 -15.03
N SER A 30 -6.03 -2.93 -16.03
CA SER A 30 -4.67 -2.36 -15.93
C SER A 30 -4.71 -0.97 -16.57
N ALA A 31 -5.03 0.04 -15.77
CA ALA A 31 -5.08 1.42 -16.19
C ALA A 31 -4.15 2.27 -15.30
N HIS A 32 -3.67 3.41 -15.84
CA HIS A 32 -2.89 4.37 -15.04
C HIS A 32 -3.71 4.94 -13.88
N HIS A 33 -5.00 5.15 -14.11
CA HIS A 33 -5.94 5.64 -13.10
C HIS A 33 -7.12 4.69 -13.00
N GLU A 34 -7.37 4.18 -11.81
CA GLU A 34 -8.49 3.29 -11.52
C GLU A 34 -9.39 3.92 -10.46
N TYR A 35 -10.67 4.12 -10.80
CA TYR A 35 -11.68 4.63 -9.87
C TYR A 35 -12.71 3.53 -9.64
N ILE A 36 -12.81 3.06 -8.39
CA ILE A 36 -13.73 2.00 -8.03
C ILE A 36 -14.82 2.55 -7.13
N VAL A 37 -16.06 2.57 -7.64
CA VAL A 37 -17.25 2.96 -6.88
C VAL A 37 -18.03 1.69 -6.53
N ALA A 38 -18.12 1.40 -5.23
CA ALA A 38 -18.82 0.21 -4.75
C ALA A 38 -19.44 0.45 -3.36
N ALA A 39 -20.52 -0.25 -3.08
CA ALA A 39 -21.24 -0.17 -1.80
C ALA A 39 -20.36 -0.65 -0.62
N ARG A 40 -20.83 -0.41 0.61
CA ARG A 40 -20.23 -1.03 1.81
C ARG A 40 -20.41 -2.54 1.78
N GLY A 41 -19.46 -3.27 2.34
CA GLY A 41 -19.53 -4.73 2.43
C GLY A 41 -19.17 -5.48 1.13
N THR A 42 -18.78 -4.79 0.07
CA THR A 42 -18.38 -5.43 -1.20
C THR A 42 -16.96 -5.97 -1.22
N GLY A 43 -16.24 -5.94 -0.08
CA GLY A 43 -14.88 -6.45 0.04
C GLY A 43 -13.82 -5.58 -0.64
N LYS A 44 -14.06 -4.26 -0.79
CA LYS A 44 -13.08 -3.33 -1.41
C LYS A 44 -11.72 -3.42 -0.74
N SER A 45 -11.66 -3.20 0.55
CA SER A 45 -10.38 -3.18 1.28
C SER A 45 -9.69 -4.54 1.24
N GLU A 46 -10.46 -5.62 1.37
CA GLU A 46 -9.95 -6.97 1.37
C GLU A 46 -9.48 -7.44 -0.01
N GLY A 47 -10.26 -7.16 -1.05
CA GLY A 47 -9.96 -7.63 -2.40
C GLY A 47 -9.18 -6.64 -3.24
N LEU A 48 -9.44 -5.34 -3.13
CA LEU A 48 -8.94 -4.33 -4.06
C LEU A 48 -7.74 -3.56 -3.51
N ASP A 49 -7.83 -3.02 -2.28
CA ASP A 49 -6.74 -2.21 -1.73
C ASP A 49 -5.48 -3.04 -1.53
N ALA A 50 -5.59 -4.22 -0.89
CA ALA A 50 -4.45 -5.12 -0.68
C ALA A 50 -3.85 -5.59 -2.00
N ARG A 51 -4.70 -5.93 -2.98
CA ARG A 51 -4.22 -6.35 -4.30
C ARG A 51 -3.51 -5.23 -5.03
N PHE A 52 -4.06 -4.02 -5.03
CA PHE A 52 -3.42 -2.86 -5.65
C PHE A 52 -2.02 -2.63 -5.05
N ILE A 53 -1.93 -2.69 -3.72
CA ILE A 53 -0.64 -2.59 -3.02
C ILE A 53 0.30 -3.71 -3.48
N LEU A 54 -0.12 -4.96 -3.43
CA LEU A 54 0.72 -6.10 -3.80
C LEU A 54 1.14 -6.06 -5.26
N ARG A 55 0.24 -5.69 -6.18
CA ARG A 55 0.58 -5.51 -7.60
C ARG A 55 1.75 -4.53 -7.77
N ASN A 56 1.65 -3.36 -7.13
CA ASN A 56 2.69 -2.34 -7.24
C ASN A 56 3.98 -2.72 -6.52
N VAL A 57 3.87 -3.37 -5.35
CA VAL A 57 5.03 -3.92 -4.63
C VAL A 57 5.80 -4.90 -5.52
N TRP A 58 5.11 -5.81 -6.19
CA TRP A 58 5.76 -6.78 -7.09
C TRP A 58 6.27 -6.17 -8.38
N ALA A 59 5.50 -5.27 -9.00
CA ALA A 59 5.86 -4.66 -10.29
C ALA A 59 7.01 -3.64 -10.17
N MET A 60 7.09 -2.94 -9.01
CA MET A 60 8.02 -1.84 -8.81
C MET A 60 8.84 -2.00 -7.52
N PRO A 61 9.78 -2.97 -7.46
CA PRO A 61 10.63 -3.17 -6.28
C PRO A 61 11.43 -1.90 -5.92
N GLY A 62 11.42 -1.55 -4.64
CA GLY A 62 12.11 -0.36 -4.12
C GLY A 62 11.40 0.96 -4.38
N SER A 63 10.17 0.93 -4.92
CA SER A 63 9.35 2.12 -5.18
C SER A 63 8.80 2.75 -3.90
N MET A 64 8.28 3.97 -4.05
CA MET A 64 7.59 4.71 -3.00
C MET A 64 6.13 4.91 -3.38
N GLY A 65 5.21 4.24 -2.67
CA GLY A 65 3.77 4.46 -2.80
C GLY A 65 3.23 5.44 -1.76
N GLY A 66 2.12 6.10 -2.07
CA GLY A 66 1.37 6.95 -1.14
C GLY A 66 0.02 6.35 -0.77
N LEU A 67 -0.27 6.24 0.53
CA LEU A 67 -1.60 5.91 1.06
C LEU A 67 -2.25 7.18 1.57
N ILE A 68 -3.25 7.67 0.84
CA ILE A 68 -3.94 8.91 1.20
C ILE A 68 -5.09 8.62 2.14
N SER A 69 -5.11 9.32 3.27
CA SER A 69 -6.21 9.29 4.23
C SER A 69 -6.63 10.72 4.61
N PRO A 70 -7.89 10.94 4.99
CA PRO A 70 -8.32 12.25 5.49
C PRO A 70 -7.50 12.74 6.68
N THR A 71 -7.17 11.84 7.60
CA THR A 71 -6.35 12.13 8.79
C THR A 71 -5.44 10.95 9.12
N TYR A 72 -4.32 11.20 9.80
CA TYR A 72 -3.47 10.13 10.32
C TYR A 72 -4.22 9.22 11.31
N ALA A 73 -5.02 9.79 12.22
CA ALA A 73 -5.82 9.02 13.17
C ALA A 73 -6.74 8.02 12.46
N LYS A 74 -7.37 8.42 11.35
CA LYS A 74 -8.21 7.53 10.55
C LYS A 74 -7.40 6.47 9.81
N ALA A 75 -6.24 6.84 9.29
CA ALA A 75 -5.34 5.88 8.65
C ALA A 75 -4.94 4.79 9.63
N TRP A 76 -4.44 5.16 10.81
CA TRP A 76 -3.96 4.24 11.82
C TRP A 76 -5.07 3.44 12.50
N GLY A 77 -6.21 4.07 12.82
CA GLY A 77 -7.31 3.44 13.52
C GLY A 77 -8.15 2.50 12.68
N ASN A 78 -8.29 2.76 11.39
CA ASN A 78 -9.22 2.04 10.52
C ASN A 78 -8.57 1.46 9.26
N THR A 79 -7.87 2.30 8.49
CA THR A 79 -7.42 1.92 7.14
C THR A 79 -6.29 0.88 7.20
N LEU A 80 -5.26 1.12 8.00
CA LEU A 80 -4.13 0.21 8.13
C LEU A 80 -4.51 -1.15 8.71
N PRO A 81 -5.31 -1.24 9.79
CA PRO A 81 -5.80 -2.53 10.28
C PRO A 81 -6.56 -3.32 9.21
N ALA A 82 -7.42 -2.66 8.44
CA ALA A 82 -8.17 -3.30 7.35
C ALA A 82 -7.24 -3.81 6.24
N ILE A 83 -6.24 -3.00 5.83
CA ILE A 83 -5.23 -3.40 4.85
C ILE A 83 -4.38 -4.55 5.41
N GLY A 84 -3.93 -4.48 6.65
CA GLY A 84 -3.15 -5.54 7.29
C GLY A 84 -3.90 -6.87 7.33
N HIS A 85 -5.19 -6.84 7.68
CA HIS A 85 -6.06 -8.01 7.66
C HIS A 85 -6.19 -8.58 6.23
N ALA A 86 -6.41 -7.70 5.26
CA ALA A 86 -6.49 -8.08 3.86
C ALA A 86 -5.17 -8.67 3.33
N LEU A 87 -4.03 -8.08 3.66
CA LEU A 87 -2.71 -8.63 3.32
C LEU A 87 -2.50 -10.01 3.93
N ALA A 88 -2.89 -10.22 5.20
CA ALA A 88 -2.82 -11.52 5.86
C ALA A 88 -3.67 -12.58 5.14
N ASN A 89 -4.86 -12.21 4.67
CA ASN A 89 -5.70 -13.09 3.85
C ASN A 89 -5.05 -13.47 2.51
N TRP A 90 -4.13 -12.64 2.00
CA TRP A 90 -3.31 -12.94 0.84
C TRP A 90 -1.99 -13.65 1.18
N GLY A 91 -1.78 -14.03 2.44
CA GLY A 91 -0.59 -14.73 2.91
C GLY A 91 0.58 -13.81 3.26
N TYR A 92 0.37 -12.49 3.30
CA TYR A 92 1.40 -11.53 3.68
C TYR A 92 1.25 -11.14 5.14
N ILE A 93 2.22 -11.51 5.95
CA ILE A 93 2.18 -11.41 7.43
C ILE A 93 3.09 -10.27 7.87
N GLU A 94 2.59 -9.44 8.77
CA GLU A 94 3.38 -8.37 9.40
C GLU A 94 4.58 -8.98 10.17
N ASN A 95 5.68 -8.26 10.18
CA ASN A 95 6.98 -8.67 10.73
C ASN A 95 7.66 -9.86 10.02
N VAL A 96 7.04 -10.40 8.95
CA VAL A 96 7.61 -11.43 8.07
C VAL A 96 7.79 -10.86 6.66
N HIS A 97 6.75 -10.29 6.10
CA HIS A 97 6.73 -9.78 4.73
C HIS A 97 6.75 -8.25 4.65
N TYR A 98 6.32 -7.57 5.71
CA TYR A 98 6.35 -6.12 5.82
C TYR A 98 6.41 -5.68 7.29
N TYR A 99 6.86 -4.45 7.51
CA TYR A 99 6.89 -3.80 8.82
C TYR A 99 6.09 -2.50 8.76
N VAL A 100 5.24 -2.27 9.77
CA VAL A 100 4.42 -1.05 9.89
C VAL A 100 5.02 -0.12 10.92
N GLY A 101 5.11 1.18 10.57
CA GLY A 101 5.56 2.23 11.49
C GLY A 101 7.04 2.17 11.87
N ARG A 102 7.82 1.35 11.19
CA ARG A 102 9.26 1.20 11.46
C ARG A 102 10.00 0.61 10.27
N LYS A 103 11.30 0.85 10.23
CA LYS A 103 12.21 0.16 9.31
C LYS A 103 12.34 -1.31 9.71
N ALA A 104 12.41 -2.20 8.73
CA ALA A 104 12.75 -3.59 9.00
C ALA A 104 14.13 -3.69 9.66
N PRO A 105 14.31 -4.56 10.68
CA PRO A 105 15.61 -4.78 11.29
C PRO A 105 16.57 -5.41 10.26
N ALA A 106 17.86 -5.13 10.40
CA ALA A 106 18.88 -5.66 9.48
C ALA A 106 18.88 -7.20 9.39
N SER A 107 18.52 -7.87 10.49
CA SER A 107 18.41 -9.32 10.57
C SER A 107 17.27 -9.90 9.70
N ALA A 108 16.28 -9.09 9.32
CA ALA A 108 15.19 -9.54 8.46
C ALA A 108 15.58 -9.67 6.98
N GLY A 109 16.73 -9.12 6.56
CA GLY A 109 17.23 -9.23 5.20
C GLY A 109 16.43 -8.44 4.15
N PHE A 110 15.62 -7.47 4.58
CA PHE A 110 14.83 -6.63 3.68
C PHE A 110 15.74 -5.73 2.84
N LYS A 111 15.36 -5.54 1.57
CA LYS A 111 16.03 -4.55 0.73
C LYS A 111 15.71 -3.14 1.21
N LEU A 112 16.62 -2.22 0.96
CA LEU A 112 16.36 -0.80 1.20
C LEU A 112 15.57 -0.20 0.02
N PRO A 113 14.72 0.80 0.26
CA PRO A 113 14.06 1.53 -0.80
C PRO A 113 15.06 2.30 -1.65
N LYS A 114 14.74 2.53 -2.92
CA LYS A 114 15.54 3.40 -3.80
C LYS A 114 15.59 4.84 -3.27
N ARG A 115 14.50 5.27 -2.64
CA ARG A 115 14.34 6.57 -1.97
C ARG A 115 13.90 6.33 -0.53
N PRO A 116 14.72 6.64 0.48
CA PRO A 116 14.32 6.49 1.87
C PRO A 116 13.24 7.51 2.24
N PRO A 117 12.45 7.27 3.28
CA PRO A 117 11.53 8.26 3.80
C PRO A 117 12.27 9.54 4.21
N PHE A 118 11.61 10.69 4.05
CA PHE A 118 12.19 11.98 4.42
C PHE A 118 12.63 11.98 5.89
N ARG A 119 13.87 12.37 6.16
CA ARG A 119 14.52 12.37 7.49
C ARG A 119 14.43 11.03 8.23
N ASP A 120 14.46 9.91 7.51
CA ASP A 120 14.31 8.57 8.12
C ASP A 120 13.01 8.39 8.94
N ALA A 121 11.94 9.12 8.59
CA ALA A 121 10.66 9.09 9.29
C ALA A 121 9.85 7.82 8.93
N TRP A 122 10.27 6.68 9.44
CA TRP A 122 9.63 5.38 9.21
C TRP A 122 8.30 5.22 9.95
N SER A 123 8.00 6.08 10.92
CA SER A 123 6.78 5.99 11.74
C SER A 123 5.48 6.02 10.94
N ASN A 124 5.50 6.64 9.75
CA ASN A 124 4.34 6.71 8.86
C ASN A 124 4.51 5.88 7.58
N CYS A 125 5.27 4.80 7.66
CA CYS A 125 5.55 3.96 6.49
C CYS A 125 5.22 2.49 6.75
N ILE A 126 4.88 1.77 5.67
CA ILE A 126 4.96 0.32 5.61
C ILE A 126 6.18 -0.02 4.76
N HIS A 127 7.09 -0.82 5.30
CA HIS A 127 8.30 -1.29 4.62
C HIS A 127 8.14 -2.74 4.19
N PHE A 128 8.15 -3.01 2.89
CA PHE A 128 8.03 -4.34 2.31
C PHE A 128 9.41 -4.98 2.07
N TRP A 129 9.46 -6.32 2.03
CA TRP A 129 10.68 -7.16 1.90
C TRP A 129 11.58 -6.78 0.72
N ASN A 130 10.99 -6.31 -0.37
CA ASN A 130 11.70 -5.98 -1.61
C ASN A 130 12.18 -4.51 -1.67
N GLY A 131 12.07 -3.77 -0.58
CA GLY A 131 12.46 -2.37 -0.46
C GLY A 131 11.38 -1.37 -0.86
N THR A 132 10.21 -1.81 -1.30
CA THR A 132 9.09 -0.90 -1.53
C THR A 132 8.61 -0.33 -0.21
N ILE A 133 8.29 0.95 -0.19
CA ILE A 133 7.66 1.62 0.96
C ILE A 133 6.32 2.21 0.57
N LEU A 134 5.35 2.14 1.48
CA LEU A 134 4.07 2.81 1.36
C LEU A 134 3.99 3.86 2.45
N VAL A 135 4.03 5.13 2.07
CA VAL A 135 3.99 6.28 2.97
C VAL A 135 2.54 6.67 3.23
N ILE A 136 2.18 6.87 4.50
CA ILE A 136 0.86 7.33 4.89
C ILE A 136 0.84 8.86 4.79
N LEU A 137 -0.10 9.38 4.02
CA LEU A 137 -0.29 10.81 3.78
C LEU A 137 -1.63 11.27 4.33
N SER A 138 -1.64 12.42 5.01
CA SER A 138 -2.85 13.03 5.55
C SER A 138 -3.15 14.34 4.84
N LEU A 139 -4.38 14.50 4.35
CA LEU A 139 -4.82 15.73 3.69
C LEU A 139 -5.07 16.90 4.66
N THR A 140 -5.25 16.63 5.96
CA THR A 140 -5.44 17.71 6.94
C THR A 140 -4.15 18.41 7.34
N ASN A 141 -3.05 17.70 7.29
CA ASN A 141 -1.74 18.25 7.68
C ASN A 141 -0.94 18.72 6.47
N GLY A 142 -1.58 19.23 5.44
CA GLY A 142 -1.03 19.62 4.15
C GLY A 142 0.47 19.79 4.19
N MET A 143 1.23 19.06 3.35
CA MET A 143 2.64 19.39 3.14
C MET A 143 3.63 18.25 2.97
N SER A 144 3.33 17.05 3.46
CA SER A 144 4.34 16.01 3.31
C SER A 144 4.42 15.46 1.86
N ALA A 145 3.36 15.68 1.08
CA ALA A 145 3.33 15.20 -0.30
C ALA A 145 4.18 16.08 -1.24
N ASN A 146 4.15 17.40 -1.11
CA ASN A 146 4.80 18.34 -2.03
C ASN A 146 6.33 18.21 -2.15
N SER A 147 6.97 17.43 -1.29
CA SER A 147 8.41 17.16 -1.34
C SER A 147 8.76 15.70 -1.64
N MET A 148 7.76 14.86 -1.92
CA MET A 148 7.96 13.43 -2.16
C MET A 148 7.62 13.07 -3.61
N SER A 149 8.53 12.42 -4.30
CA SER A 149 8.23 11.79 -5.59
C SER A 149 7.63 10.41 -5.34
N LEU A 150 6.34 10.26 -5.64
CA LEU A 150 5.59 9.01 -5.46
C LEU A 150 5.48 8.28 -6.81
N ASP A 151 5.74 6.96 -6.79
CA ASP A 151 5.63 6.13 -7.99
C ASP A 151 4.18 5.65 -8.20
N TRP A 152 3.37 5.61 -7.14
CA TRP A 152 1.95 5.23 -7.18
C TRP A 152 1.20 5.69 -5.94
N ILE A 153 -0.13 5.80 -6.04
CA ILE A 153 -0.99 6.35 -5.00
C ILE A 153 -2.22 5.47 -4.83
N LEU A 154 -2.64 5.27 -3.57
CA LEU A 154 -3.87 4.60 -3.18
C LEU A 154 -4.70 5.49 -2.25
N GLY A 155 -5.95 5.73 -2.60
CA GLY A 155 -6.92 6.45 -1.78
C GLY A 155 -8.14 5.56 -1.43
N PRO A 156 -8.10 4.74 -0.37
CA PRO A 156 -9.14 3.75 -0.07
C PRO A 156 -10.53 4.34 0.14
N GLU A 157 -10.61 5.56 0.64
CA GLU A 157 -11.87 6.23 0.95
C GLU A 157 -11.99 7.59 0.26
N ALA A 158 -11.82 7.60 -1.06
CA ALA A 158 -11.78 8.81 -1.88
C ALA A 158 -12.96 9.78 -1.67
N LYS A 159 -14.16 9.26 -1.31
CA LYS A 159 -15.34 10.10 -1.00
C LYS A 159 -15.18 11.06 0.18
N PHE A 160 -14.23 10.80 1.07
CA PHE A 160 -13.92 11.67 2.21
C PHE A 160 -12.73 12.59 1.95
N LEU A 161 -12.13 12.47 0.77
CA LEU A 161 -11.01 13.28 0.35
C LEU A 161 -11.53 14.54 -0.35
N ASN A 162 -11.00 15.68 0.00
CA ASN A 162 -11.30 16.93 -0.72
C ASN A 162 -10.63 16.88 -2.10
N TYR A 163 -11.44 16.86 -3.16
CA TYR A 163 -10.96 16.73 -4.53
C TYR A 163 -9.99 17.86 -4.94
N ASP A 164 -10.27 19.09 -4.52
CA ASP A 164 -9.39 20.22 -4.86
C ASP A 164 -8.02 20.07 -4.22
N LYS A 165 -7.96 19.56 -2.97
CA LYS A 165 -6.69 19.24 -2.31
C LYS A 165 -5.96 18.08 -2.98
N ILE A 166 -6.66 17.05 -3.44
CA ILE A 166 -6.03 15.98 -4.20
C ILE A 166 -5.43 16.51 -5.48
N LYS A 167 -6.17 17.36 -6.20
CA LYS A 167 -5.73 17.93 -7.46
C LYS A 167 -4.50 18.83 -7.28
N THR A 168 -4.52 19.71 -6.30
CA THR A 168 -3.44 20.69 -6.10
C THR A 168 -2.22 20.12 -5.37
N GLU A 169 -2.41 19.21 -4.41
CA GLU A 169 -1.32 18.73 -3.57
C GLU A 169 -0.74 17.36 -4.02
N ILE A 170 -1.45 16.63 -4.85
CA ILE A 170 -1.09 15.26 -5.19
C ILE A 170 -0.96 15.04 -6.69
N MET A 171 -1.89 15.54 -7.50
CA MET A 171 -1.83 15.33 -8.95
C MET A 171 -0.76 16.22 -9.63
N GLU A 172 -0.40 17.35 -9.04
CA GLU A 172 0.73 18.15 -9.52
C GLU A 172 2.06 17.39 -9.40
N LEU A 173 2.22 16.56 -8.35
CA LEU A 173 3.38 15.70 -8.17
C LEU A 173 3.49 14.56 -9.20
N TYR A 174 2.39 14.22 -9.86
CA TYR A 174 2.31 13.14 -10.83
C TYR A 174 2.53 13.61 -12.28
N ASN A 175 2.33 14.91 -12.54
CA ASN A 175 2.47 15.49 -13.88
C ASN A 175 3.89 16.02 -14.19
N GLU A 176 4.82 15.99 -13.24
CA GLU A 176 6.20 16.46 -13.41
C GLU A 176 7.22 15.32 -13.63
N SER A 177 6.75 14.09 -13.83
CA SER A 177 7.64 12.93 -14.04
C SER A 177 7.61 12.38 -15.47
#